data_6f64f34e35ffaafb8d65274abc428588
#
_entry.id   6f64f34e35ffaafb8d65274abc428588
#
_cell.length_a   1.000
_cell.length_b   1.000
_cell.length_c   1.000
_cell.angle_alpha   90.00
_cell.angle_beta   90.00
_cell.angle_gamma   90.00
#
_symmetry.space_group_name_H-M   'P 1'
#
loop_
_entity.id
_entity.type
_entity.pdbx_description
1 polymer ?
#
loop_
_entity_poly.entity_id
_entity_poly.type
_entity_poly.pdbx_seq_one_letter_code
_entity_poly.pdbx_strand_id
1 'polypeptide(L)'
;MTASTTRRTTAARSRLAAAGAIAVAGALLLTGCGDQTDDSGSKGTKETGKSSSAPLFDKLPKKIQDAGVLKAGTNAEYAPMEFQEGGRIVGVDPDIAAALGEKLGVEVQFTSGSFDGLITSLNSGRYDIAMSSITDNKQRQEGLDDKGKKLGPGVDFVDYFVAGTAVYVQKGNPKGINSIEDLCGQPAAVQRGTTYEKALQTQSEKCVDAGKEKVKIQPFENDTEAQTRVKSGGAVAGVNDYPVAVDLARKADGGNAFEIVGEQVDAGPFGIAVNKDNKQLTQALEAAVNAIIEDGTYKEILAKWGAETGAIDKAVINGGK
;
A
#
# COMPACT_ATOMS: atom_id res chain seq x y z
N MET A 1 -7.91 10.58 63.65
CA MET A 1 -9.27 10.51 64.15
C MET A 1 -10.18 10.16 63.00
N THR A 2 -10.76 9.04 63.13
CA THR A 2 -12.01 8.40 62.70
C THR A 2 -12.08 8.10 61.19
N ALA A 3 -11.83 6.93 60.74
CA ALA A 3 -12.48 5.61 60.92
C ALA A 3 -13.81 5.47 60.15
N SER A 4 -13.80 4.48 59.24
CA SER A 4 -14.86 3.46 59.02
C SER A 4 -16.02 3.89 58.12
N THR A 5 -16.55 3.10 57.19
CA THR A 5 -16.99 1.72 57.30
C THR A 5 -17.37 1.14 55.94
N THR A 6 -17.00 -0.09 55.78
CA THR A 6 -17.37 -1.12 54.80
C THR A 6 -18.88 -1.40 54.75
N ARG A 7 -19.46 -1.69 53.59
CA ARG A 7 -20.57 -2.67 53.52
C ARG A 7 -20.49 -3.51 52.22
N ARG A 8 -20.21 -4.78 52.43
CA ARG A 8 -20.51 -5.91 51.55
C ARG A 8 -22.01 -6.24 51.68
N THR A 9 -22.63 -6.63 50.56
CA THR A 9 -23.79 -7.55 50.65
C THR A 9 -23.64 -8.58 49.50
N THR A 10 -23.70 -9.83 49.97
CA THR A 10 -23.65 -11.10 49.24
C THR A 10 -25.07 -11.62 48.95
N ALA A 11 -25.11 -12.53 47.96
CA ALA A 11 -26.06 -13.62 47.70
C ALA A 11 -27.38 -13.26 47.00
N ALA A 12 -27.89 -14.04 46.05
CA ALA A 12 -28.19 -15.46 46.19
C ALA A 12 -28.37 -16.15 44.84
N ARG A 13 -28.05 -17.43 44.87
CA ARG A 13 -28.28 -18.44 43.82
C ARG A 13 -29.77 -18.81 43.74
N SER A 14 -30.28 -19.12 42.54
CA SER A 14 -31.33 -20.14 42.42
C SER A 14 -31.15 -20.95 41.13
N ARG A 15 -30.98 -22.25 41.32
CA ARG A 15 -31.06 -23.31 40.31
C ARG A 15 -32.52 -23.74 40.21
N LEU A 16 -32.97 -24.05 39.01
CA LEU A 16 -34.02 -25.05 38.79
C LEU A 16 -33.81 -25.74 37.45
N ALA A 17 -33.71 -27.05 37.54
CA ALA A 17 -33.65 -28.01 36.46
C ALA A 17 -35.09 -28.49 36.16
N ALA A 18 -35.36 -28.83 34.90
CA ALA A 18 -36.37 -29.84 34.56
C ALA A 18 -36.02 -30.48 33.23
N ALA A 19 -35.98 -31.79 33.25
CA ALA A 19 -35.74 -32.71 32.19
C ALA A 19 -37.04 -33.04 31.42
N GLY A 20 -36.91 -33.45 30.16
CA GLY A 20 -38.02 -34.04 29.38
C GLY A 20 -37.50 -34.67 28.10
N ALA A 21 -37.26 -35.97 28.12
CA ALA A 21 -36.95 -36.81 26.99
C ALA A 21 -38.23 -37.37 26.34
N ILE A 22 -38.33 -37.43 25.05
CA ILE A 22 -39.12 -38.45 24.32
C ILE A 22 -38.46 -38.74 22.95
N ALA A 23 -38.08 -39.99 22.76
CA ALA A 23 -37.62 -40.60 21.52
C ALA A 23 -38.84 -41.15 20.72
N VAL A 24 -38.80 -41.02 19.40
CA VAL A 24 -39.54 -41.94 18.50
C VAL A 24 -38.72 -42.19 17.25
N ALA A 25 -38.41 -43.47 17.05
CA ALA A 25 -37.79 -44.02 15.86
C ALA A 25 -38.82 -44.26 14.75
N GLY A 26 -38.42 -44.16 13.50
CA GLY A 26 -39.25 -44.56 12.36
C GLY A 26 -38.39 -44.64 11.11
N ALA A 27 -37.91 -45.83 10.81
CA ALA A 27 -37.24 -46.21 9.56
C ALA A 27 -38.27 -46.53 8.49
N LEU A 28 -38.09 -46.04 7.27
CA LEU A 28 -38.66 -46.65 6.06
C LEU A 28 -37.72 -46.39 4.87
N LEU A 29 -37.17 -47.47 4.36
CA LEU A 29 -36.46 -47.61 3.09
C LEU A 29 -37.49 -47.60 1.92
N LEU A 30 -37.20 -46.80 0.88
CA LEU A 30 -37.71 -47.11 -0.46
C LEU A 30 -36.74 -46.60 -1.52
N THR A 31 -36.27 -47.56 -2.30
CA THR A 31 -35.50 -47.44 -3.51
C THR A 31 -36.32 -46.80 -4.64
N GLY A 32 -35.68 -45.94 -5.41
CA GLY A 32 -36.24 -45.37 -6.63
C GLY A 32 -35.11 -44.77 -7.48
N CYS A 33 -34.68 -45.53 -8.50
CA CYS A 33 -33.91 -44.96 -9.63
C CYS A 33 -34.81 -44.02 -10.43
N GLY A 34 -34.31 -42.85 -10.77
CA GLY A 34 -34.98 -41.91 -11.68
C GLY A 34 -34.03 -40.81 -12.06
N ASP A 35 -33.53 -40.92 -13.27
CA ASP A 35 -32.76 -39.91 -13.99
C ASP A 35 -33.60 -38.66 -14.21
N GLN A 36 -33.17 -37.48 -13.70
CA GLN A 36 -33.64 -36.19 -14.21
C GLN A 36 -32.69 -35.07 -13.77
N THR A 37 -32.12 -34.43 -14.77
CA THR A 37 -31.60 -33.06 -14.78
C THR A 37 -32.58 -32.11 -14.10
N ASP A 38 -32.11 -31.36 -13.07
CA ASP A 38 -32.53 -29.98 -12.85
C ASP A 38 -31.74 -29.31 -11.75
N ASP A 39 -31.22 -28.19 -12.10
CA ASP A 39 -30.92 -26.95 -11.40
C ASP A 39 -31.27 -26.93 -9.89
N SER A 40 -30.30 -26.98 -9.04
CA SER A 40 -30.42 -26.65 -7.62
C SER A 40 -29.19 -25.93 -7.15
N GLY A 41 -29.37 -24.63 -6.93
CA GLY A 41 -28.37 -23.70 -6.41
C GLY A 41 -27.57 -24.26 -5.24
N SER A 42 -26.37 -24.66 -5.53
CA SER A 42 -25.33 -24.90 -4.55
C SER A 42 -24.95 -23.54 -3.95
N LYS A 43 -25.23 -23.35 -2.66
CA LYS A 43 -24.60 -22.29 -1.87
C LYS A 43 -23.09 -22.50 -1.95
N GLY A 44 -22.47 -21.79 -2.90
CA GLY A 44 -21.03 -21.83 -3.11
C GLY A 44 -20.32 -21.39 -1.84
N THR A 45 -19.63 -22.31 -1.23
CA THR A 45 -18.42 -21.99 -0.47
C THR A 45 -17.57 -21.11 -1.40
N LYS A 46 -17.22 -19.89 -1.00
CA LYS A 46 -16.26 -19.07 -1.73
C LYS A 46 -14.96 -19.87 -1.84
N GLU A 47 -14.76 -20.55 -2.97
CA GLU A 47 -13.45 -21.05 -3.35
C GLU A 47 -12.54 -19.84 -3.49
N THR A 48 -11.46 -19.86 -2.75
CA THR A 48 -10.37 -18.91 -2.84
C THR A 48 -9.90 -18.78 -4.28
N GLY A 49 -9.99 -17.59 -4.82
CA GLY A 49 -9.73 -16.99 -6.11
C GLY A 49 -8.75 -17.58 -7.13
N LYS A 50 -8.56 -18.89 -7.18
CA LYS A 50 -7.73 -19.55 -8.19
C LYS A 50 -8.53 -19.84 -9.45
N SER A 51 -8.10 -19.27 -10.59
CA SER A 51 -8.66 -19.57 -11.90
C SER A 51 -7.57 -19.98 -12.90
N SER A 52 -7.42 -21.29 -13.10
CA SER A 52 -6.46 -21.80 -14.09
C SER A 52 -6.82 -21.46 -15.54
N SER A 53 -8.00 -20.90 -15.79
CA SER A 53 -8.43 -20.42 -17.11
C SER A 53 -8.04 -18.95 -17.37
N ALA A 54 -7.44 -18.26 -16.42
CA ALA A 54 -6.99 -16.88 -16.61
C ALA A 54 -5.84 -16.81 -17.65
N PRO A 55 -5.81 -15.77 -18.49
CA PRO A 55 -4.95 -15.73 -19.69
C PRO A 55 -3.46 -15.79 -19.40
N LEU A 56 -3.02 -15.41 -18.21
CA LEU A 56 -1.61 -15.39 -17.82
C LEU A 56 -1.28 -16.36 -16.67
N PHE A 57 -2.21 -17.25 -16.30
CA PHE A 57 -2.03 -18.18 -15.17
C PHE A 57 -0.75 -19.03 -15.31
N ASP A 58 -0.51 -19.57 -16.51
CA ASP A 58 0.65 -20.43 -16.77
C ASP A 58 1.99 -19.70 -16.75
N LYS A 59 1.97 -18.35 -16.79
CA LYS A 59 3.19 -17.54 -16.63
C LYS A 59 3.68 -17.45 -15.18
N LEU A 60 2.80 -17.73 -14.21
CA LEU A 60 3.15 -17.65 -12.78
C LEU A 60 4.10 -18.79 -12.36
N PRO A 61 4.96 -18.56 -11.37
CA PRO A 61 5.68 -19.64 -10.69
C PRO A 61 4.72 -20.68 -10.12
N LYS A 62 5.09 -21.96 -10.24
CA LYS A 62 4.25 -23.10 -9.79
C LYS A 62 3.78 -22.96 -8.34
N LYS A 63 4.64 -22.46 -7.45
CA LYS A 63 4.31 -22.20 -6.04
C LYS A 63 3.11 -21.26 -5.89
N ILE A 64 3.04 -20.20 -6.72
CA ILE A 64 1.95 -19.21 -6.67
C ILE A 64 0.70 -19.79 -7.34
N GLN A 65 0.84 -20.50 -8.46
CA GLN A 65 -0.26 -21.22 -9.09
C GLN A 65 -0.94 -22.17 -8.11
N ASP A 66 -0.16 -22.96 -7.36
CA ASP A 66 -0.68 -23.95 -6.42
C ASP A 66 -1.33 -23.30 -5.19
N ALA A 67 -0.77 -22.18 -4.71
CA ALA A 67 -1.32 -21.41 -3.60
C ALA A 67 -2.61 -20.67 -3.96
N GLY A 68 -2.79 -20.26 -5.23
CA GLY A 68 -3.92 -19.42 -5.67
C GLY A 68 -3.89 -17.99 -5.10
N VAL A 69 -2.79 -17.61 -4.44
CA VAL A 69 -2.61 -16.32 -3.75
C VAL A 69 -1.24 -15.76 -4.04
N LEU A 70 -1.19 -14.45 -4.29
CA LEU A 70 0.01 -13.62 -4.38
C LEU A 70 0.05 -12.69 -3.16
N LYS A 71 1.04 -12.85 -2.30
CA LYS A 71 1.17 -12.04 -1.08
C LYS A 71 1.88 -10.75 -1.37
N ALA A 72 1.25 -9.62 -1.07
CA ALA A 72 1.77 -8.27 -1.28
C ALA A 72 2.04 -7.54 0.05
N GLY A 73 3.23 -6.98 0.21
CA GLY A 73 3.54 -6.03 1.28
C GLY A 73 3.23 -4.59 0.84
N THR A 74 2.66 -3.79 1.73
CA THR A 74 2.35 -2.37 1.49
C THR A 74 2.44 -1.56 2.79
N ASN A 75 2.45 -0.21 2.71
CA ASN A 75 2.22 0.67 3.85
C ASN A 75 0.89 1.41 3.65
N ALA A 76 -0.18 0.87 4.22
CA ALA A 76 -1.55 1.29 3.95
C ALA A 76 -1.97 2.55 4.73
N GLU A 77 -1.17 3.61 4.66
CA GLU A 77 -1.42 4.93 5.24
C GLU A 77 -1.11 6.07 4.23
N TYR A 78 -1.29 5.79 2.91
CA TYR A 78 -0.78 6.62 1.83
C TYR A 78 -1.85 6.91 0.76
N ALA A 79 -2.96 7.56 1.17
CA ALA A 79 -4.05 7.90 0.25
C ALA A 79 -3.61 8.89 -0.84
N PRO A 80 -4.08 8.73 -2.09
CA PRO A 80 -5.07 7.78 -2.60
C PRO A 80 -4.46 6.46 -3.09
N MET A 81 -3.15 6.26 -2.92
CA MET A 81 -2.43 5.13 -3.49
C MET A 81 -2.77 3.82 -2.79
N GLU A 82 -2.56 3.74 -1.46
CA GLU A 82 -2.93 2.60 -0.63
C GLU A 82 -3.23 3.04 0.81
N PHE A 83 -4.44 2.77 1.28
CA PHE A 83 -4.86 3.20 2.62
C PHE A 83 -5.94 2.31 3.22
N GLN A 84 -6.11 2.40 4.54
CA GLN A 84 -7.15 1.67 5.27
C GLN A 84 -8.50 2.37 5.15
N GLU A 85 -9.53 1.65 4.68
CA GLU A 85 -10.92 2.11 4.70
C GLU A 85 -11.86 0.95 5.00
N GLY A 86 -12.70 1.11 6.03
CA GLY A 86 -13.68 0.08 6.41
C GLY A 86 -13.06 -1.30 6.73
N GLY A 87 -11.84 -1.33 7.26
CA GLY A 87 -11.11 -2.57 7.59
C GLY A 87 -10.49 -3.29 6.38
N ARG A 88 -10.45 -2.63 5.22
CA ARG A 88 -9.81 -3.13 3.99
C ARG A 88 -8.73 -2.14 3.53
N ILE A 89 -7.74 -2.65 2.82
CA ILE A 89 -6.77 -1.82 2.12
C ILE A 89 -7.34 -1.50 0.74
N VAL A 90 -7.47 -0.20 0.42
CA VAL A 90 -8.06 0.33 -0.80
C VAL A 90 -7.14 1.39 -1.40
N GLY A 91 -7.36 1.75 -2.67
CA GLY A 91 -6.57 2.77 -3.36
C GLY A 91 -6.21 2.35 -4.78
N VAL A 92 -5.33 3.14 -5.41
CA VAL A 92 -4.82 2.87 -6.76
C VAL A 92 -4.10 1.53 -6.80
N ASP A 93 -3.16 1.30 -5.88
CA ASP A 93 -2.35 0.07 -5.83
C ASP A 93 -3.20 -1.19 -5.62
N PRO A 94 -4.14 -1.23 -4.63
CA PRO A 94 -5.03 -2.37 -4.47
C PRO A 94 -5.94 -2.64 -5.66
N ASP A 95 -6.47 -1.60 -6.32
CA ASP A 95 -7.32 -1.80 -7.50
C ASP A 95 -6.52 -2.32 -8.70
N ILE A 96 -5.32 -1.77 -8.95
CA ILE A 96 -4.40 -2.31 -9.96
C ILE A 96 -4.07 -3.77 -9.62
N ALA A 97 -3.67 -4.07 -8.39
CA ALA A 97 -3.31 -5.41 -7.98
C ALA A 97 -4.46 -6.41 -8.14
N ALA A 98 -5.70 -6.00 -7.85
CA ALA A 98 -6.88 -6.83 -8.08
C ALA A 98 -7.04 -7.16 -9.58
N ALA A 99 -6.90 -6.17 -10.46
CA ALA A 99 -6.96 -6.36 -11.91
C ALA A 99 -5.81 -7.26 -12.43
N LEU A 100 -4.58 -7.12 -11.87
CA LEU A 100 -3.48 -8.05 -12.16
C LEU A 100 -3.83 -9.46 -11.71
N GLY A 101 -4.43 -9.61 -10.53
CA GLY A 101 -4.88 -10.90 -9.99
C GLY A 101 -5.88 -11.60 -10.91
N GLU A 102 -6.83 -10.86 -11.50
CA GLU A 102 -7.77 -11.39 -12.49
C GLU A 102 -7.06 -11.92 -13.74
N LYS A 103 -6.06 -11.17 -14.28
CA LYS A 103 -5.26 -11.63 -15.44
C LYS A 103 -4.42 -12.86 -15.13
N LEU A 104 -3.91 -12.94 -13.91
CA LEU A 104 -3.04 -14.02 -13.43
C LEU A 104 -3.80 -15.21 -12.83
N GLY A 105 -5.11 -15.09 -12.59
CA GLY A 105 -5.94 -16.16 -12.00
C GLY A 105 -5.61 -16.46 -10.53
N VAL A 106 -5.17 -15.46 -9.76
CA VAL A 106 -4.84 -15.56 -8.34
C VAL A 106 -5.38 -14.35 -7.58
N GLU A 107 -5.66 -14.53 -6.29
CA GLU A 107 -5.99 -13.41 -5.40
C GLU A 107 -4.71 -12.69 -4.97
N VAL A 108 -4.68 -11.35 -5.01
CA VAL A 108 -3.60 -10.56 -4.42
C VAL A 108 -4.00 -10.13 -3.01
N GLN A 109 -3.26 -10.59 -2.01
CA GLN A 109 -3.54 -10.32 -0.60
C GLN A 109 -2.51 -9.37 -0.02
N PHE A 110 -2.97 -8.17 0.36
CA PHE A 110 -2.13 -7.17 0.99
C PHE A 110 -1.96 -7.36 2.49
N THR A 111 -0.75 -7.11 2.97
CA THR A 111 -0.41 -7.01 4.39
C THR A 111 0.31 -5.69 4.61
N SER A 112 -0.22 -4.84 5.52
CA SER A 112 0.41 -3.57 5.87
C SER A 112 1.63 -3.76 6.77
N GLY A 113 2.65 -2.95 6.56
CA GLY A 113 3.89 -2.88 7.35
C GLY A 113 4.54 -1.50 7.20
N SER A 114 5.67 -1.24 7.87
CA SER A 114 6.41 -0.01 7.69
C SER A 114 7.03 0.07 6.30
N PHE A 115 7.00 1.25 5.67
CA PHE A 115 7.49 1.45 4.31
C PHE A 115 8.98 1.09 4.16
N ASP A 116 9.81 1.58 5.07
CA ASP A 116 11.26 1.35 5.10
C ASP A 116 11.65 -0.14 5.26
N GLY A 117 10.74 -0.96 5.80
CA GLY A 117 10.92 -2.40 5.98
C GLY A 117 10.43 -3.28 4.82
N LEU A 118 9.72 -2.73 3.82
CA LEU A 118 9.05 -3.53 2.78
C LEU A 118 10.03 -4.36 1.94
N ILE A 119 11.10 -3.76 1.41
CA ILE A 119 12.09 -4.47 0.58
C ILE A 119 12.84 -5.53 1.39
N THR A 120 13.17 -5.24 2.65
CA THR A 120 13.80 -6.24 3.53
C THR A 120 12.87 -7.42 3.80
N SER A 121 11.59 -7.15 4.04
CA SER A 121 10.56 -8.17 4.26
C SER A 121 10.30 -9.01 3.00
N LEU A 122 10.31 -8.39 1.82
CA LEU A 122 10.25 -9.07 0.52
C LEU A 122 11.45 -10.02 0.35
N ASN A 123 12.65 -9.53 0.57
CA ASN A 123 13.88 -10.31 0.43
C ASN A 123 13.97 -11.47 1.44
N SER A 124 13.32 -11.37 2.59
CA SER A 124 13.20 -12.46 3.57
C SER A 124 12.12 -13.49 3.23
N GLY A 125 11.34 -13.27 2.15
CA GLY A 125 10.26 -14.17 1.71
C GLY A 125 8.96 -14.04 2.51
N ARG A 126 8.78 -12.95 3.27
CA ARG A 126 7.52 -12.65 3.96
C ARG A 126 6.40 -12.34 2.97
N TYR A 127 6.74 -11.68 1.88
CA TYR A 127 5.88 -11.34 0.76
C TYR A 127 6.42 -11.96 -0.53
N ASP A 128 5.57 -12.14 -1.52
CA ASP A 128 5.97 -12.51 -2.89
C ASP A 128 6.29 -11.26 -3.71
N ILE A 129 5.61 -10.14 -3.42
CA ILE A 129 5.82 -8.81 -4.00
C ILE A 129 5.71 -7.72 -2.92
N ALA A 130 6.25 -6.53 -3.20
CA ALA A 130 5.90 -5.32 -2.47
C ALA A 130 5.36 -4.26 -3.45
N MET A 131 4.17 -3.73 -3.16
CA MET A 131 3.49 -2.72 -3.96
C MET A 131 2.95 -1.65 -3.00
N SER A 132 3.55 -0.48 -3.03
CA SER A 132 3.32 0.63 -2.09
C SER A 132 3.91 1.92 -2.64
N SER A 133 3.55 2.27 -3.88
CA SER A 133 4.09 3.45 -4.57
C SER A 133 5.62 3.55 -4.48
N ILE A 134 6.30 2.39 -4.52
CA ILE A 134 7.75 2.31 -4.32
C ILE A 134 8.45 2.82 -5.57
N THR A 135 9.14 3.97 -5.47
CA THR A 135 9.94 4.47 -6.58
C THR A 135 11.01 3.46 -6.97
N ASP A 136 11.00 3.06 -8.24
CA ASP A 136 12.09 2.31 -8.84
C ASP A 136 13.31 3.22 -9.02
N ASN A 137 14.45 2.81 -8.48
CA ASN A 137 15.73 3.48 -8.65
C ASN A 137 16.90 2.49 -8.48
N LYS A 138 18.09 2.88 -8.93
CA LYS A 138 19.29 2.03 -8.89
C LYS A 138 19.67 1.58 -7.49
N GLN A 139 19.49 2.42 -6.48
CA GLN A 139 19.82 2.05 -5.10
C GLN A 139 18.97 0.85 -4.64
N ARG A 140 17.67 0.88 -4.88
CA ARG A 140 16.73 -0.20 -4.54
C ARG A 140 16.93 -1.42 -5.44
N GLN A 141 17.11 -1.19 -6.76
CA GLN A 141 17.42 -2.28 -7.70
C GLN A 141 18.67 -3.04 -7.28
N GLU A 142 19.70 -2.37 -6.85
CA GLU A 142 20.99 -2.97 -6.51
C GLU A 142 21.15 -3.27 -5.01
N GLY A 143 20.24 -2.81 -4.15
CA GLY A 143 20.31 -2.97 -2.70
C GLY A 143 21.45 -2.20 -2.08
N LEU A 144 21.59 -0.92 -2.45
CA LEU A 144 22.63 -0.02 -1.98
C LEU A 144 22.09 0.95 -0.92
N ASP A 145 22.98 1.42 -0.04
CA ASP A 145 22.72 2.61 0.80
C ASP A 145 23.01 3.91 0.04
N ASP A 146 22.76 5.05 0.68
CA ASP A 146 23.01 6.38 0.13
C ASP A 146 24.47 6.67 -0.23
N LYS A 147 25.39 5.84 0.24
CA LYS A 147 26.84 5.93 -0.04
C LYS A 147 27.29 4.92 -1.09
N GLY A 148 26.35 4.17 -1.70
CA GLY A 148 26.63 3.14 -2.69
C GLY A 148 27.16 1.82 -2.11
N LYS A 149 27.09 1.64 -0.77
CA LYS A 149 27.50 0.40 -0.14
C LYS A 149 26.39 -0.64 -0.23
N LYS A 150 26.75 -1.86 -0.62
CA LYS A 150 25.83 -3.00 -0.69
C LYS A 150 25.26 -3.35 0.69
N LEU A 151 23.93 -3.32 0.80
CA LEU A 151 23.18 -3.72 1.99
C LEU A 151 22.48 -5.08 1.83
N GLY A 152 22.11 -5.42 0.60
CA GLY A 152 21.35 -6.64 0.32
C GLY A 152 21.33 -6.98 -1.17
N PRO A 153 20.53 -7.97 -1.59
CA PRO A 153 20.46 -8.42 -2.99
C PRO A 153 19.87 -7.37 -3.93
N GLY A 154 19.09 -6.40 -3.38
CA GLY A 154 18.24 -5.53 -4.15
C GLY A 154 16.96 -6.25 -4.62
N VAL A 155 16.22 -5.61 -5.52
CA VAL A 155 14.97 -6.14 -6.08
C VAL A 155 14.87 -5.81 -7.56
N ASP A 156 14.03 -6.53 -8.31
CA ASP A 156 13.55 -6.08 -9.60
C ASP A 156 12.25 -5.29 -9.42
N PHE A 157 11.98 -4.37 -10.31
CA PHE A 157 10.73 -3.61 -10.36
C PHE A 157 9.99 -3.87 -11.67
N VAL A 158 8.67 -3.91 -11.59
CA VAL A 158 7.78 -3.79 -12.74
C VAL A 158 7.06 -2.46 -12.62
N ASP A 159 7.43 -1.49 -13.45
CA ASP A 159 6.91 -0.14 -13.38
C ASP A 159 5.46 -0.07 -13.84
N TYR A 160 4.63 0.63 -13.08
CA TYR A 160 3.19 0.74 -13.34
C TYR A 160 2.62 2.15 -13.22
N PHE A 161 3.43 3.14 -12.78
CA PHE A 161 2.98 4.51 -12.55
C PHE A 161 4.18 5.46 -12.56
N VAL A 162 3.97 6.78 -12.73
CA VAL A 162 5.04 7.79 -12.62
C VAL A 162 4.56 8.95 -11.75
N ALA A 163 5.38 9.36 -10.78
CA ALA A 163 5.13 10.56 -9.99
C ALA A 163 6.42 11.29 -9.65
N GLY A 164 6.31 12.59 -9.42
CA GLY A 164 7.37 13.42 -8.86
C GLY A 164 7.11 13.75 -7.39
N THR A 165 8.09 14.35 -6.76
CA THR A 165 8.05 14.84 -5.38
C THR A 165 7.42 16.22 -5.32
N ALA A 166 6.53 16.46 -4.34
CA ALA A 166 5.88 17.75 -4.08
C ALA A 166 6.11 18.21 -2.65
N VAL A 167 6.17 19.52 -2.46
CA VAL A 167 6.18 20.17 -1.15
C VAL A 167 4.77 20.63 -0.80
N TYR A 168 4.29 20.28 0.40
CA TYR A 168 3.02 20.77 0.91
C TYR A 168 3.22 21.54 2.23
N VAL A 169 2.39 22.53 2.45
CA VAL A 169 2.43 23.43 3.62
C VAL A 169 1.03 23.56 4.22
N GLN A 170 0.94 24.16 5.41
CA GLN A 170 -0.36 24.56 5.94
C GLN A 170 -1.07 25.53 4.97
N LYS A 171 -2.39 25.42 4.89
CA LYS A 171 -3.22 26.30 4.07
C LYS A 171 -2.94 27.79 4.36
N GLY A 172 -2.79 28.58 3.29
CA GLY A 172 -2.41 30.00 3.36
C GLY A 172 -0.92 30.22 3.58
N ASN A 173 -0.10 29.18 3.55
CA ASN A 173 1.37 29.22 3.59
C ASN A 173 1.95 30.22 4.60
N PRO A 174 1.67 30.08 5.91
CA PRO A 174 2.00 31.10 6.92
C PRO A 174 3.51 31.33 7.11
N LYS A 175 4.33 30.49 6.51
CA LYS A 175 5.81 30.58 6.58
C LYS A 175 6.46 30.99 5.28
N GLY A 176 5.68 31.23 4.22
CA GLY A 176 6.17 31.70 2.93
C GLY A 176 7.12 30.74 2.23
N ILE A 177 6.92 29.42 2.38
CA ILE A 177 7.70 28.38 1.68
C ILE A 177 7.14 28.23 0.28
N ASN A 178 7.96 28.42 -0.75
CA ASN A 178 7.53 28.31 -2.15
C ASN A 178 8.13 27.10 -2.87
N SER A 179 9.20 26.52 -2.29
CA SER A 179 9.88 25.37 -2.88
C SER A 179 10.73 24.65 -1.82
N ILE A 180 11.35 23.54 -2.19
CA ILE A 180 12.26 22.77 -1.32
C ILE A 180 13.51 23.59 -0.93
N GLU A 181 13.92 24.55 -1.76
CA GLU A 181 15.08 25.43 -1.54
C GLU A 181 14.87 26.39 -0.35
N ASP A 182 13.61 26.71 -0.03
CA ASP A 182 13.26 27.60 1.10
C ASP A 182 13.37 26.89 2.46
N LEU A 183 13.62 25.57 2.47
CA LEU A 183 13.67 24.78 3.69
C LEU A 183 15.00 24.87 4.46
N CYS A 184 15.99 25.63 3.97
CA CYS A 184 17.25 25.83 4.69
C CYS A 184 16.99 26.40 6.10
N GLY A 185 17.45 25.70 7.14
CA GLY A 185 17.25 26.07 8.54
C GLY A 185 15.84 25.77 9.10
N GLN A 186 14.91 25.34 8.26
CA GLN A 186 13.51 25.11 8.62
C GLN A 186 13.25 23.64 9.01
N PRO A 187 12.25 23.36 9.85
CA PRO A 187 11.79 22.00 10.13
C PRO A 187 10.88 21.50 8.98
N ALA A 188 11.23 20.35 8.40
CA ALA A 188 10.46 19.66 7.37
C ALA A 188 10.12 18.24 7.82
N ALA A 189 8.85 17.82 7.68
CA ALA A 189 8.36 16.49 8.03
C ALA A 189 8.34 15.57 6.80
N VAL A 190 8.67 14.31 6.99
CA VAL A 190 8.80 13.36 5.89
C VAL A 190 8.64 11.92 6.37
N GLN A 191 8.16 11.01 5.52
CA GLN A 191 8.18 9.59 5.82
C GLN A 191 9.59 9.02 5.59
N ARG A 192 10.04 8.18 6.52
CA ARG A 192 11.37 7.56 6.52
C ARG A 192 11.52 6.54 5.37
N GLY A 193 12.73 6.48 4.80
CA GLY A 193 13.09 5.50 3.77
C GLY A 193 12.61 5.84 2.38
N THR A 194 12.07 7.04 2.19
CA THR A 194 11.50 7.50 0.91
C THR A 194 12.54 8.24 0.05
N THR A 195 12.26 8.34 -1.24
CA THR A 195 13.06 9.15 -2.16
C THR A 195 12.98 10.64 -1.84
N TYR A 196 11.84 11.09 -1.34
CA TYR A 196 11.67 12.49 -0.93
C TYR A 196 12.33 12.80 0.43
N GLU A 197 12.55 11.83 1.31
CA GLU A 197 13.50 12.02 2.44
C GLU A 197 14.90 12.27 1.91
N LYS A 198 15.33 11.51 0.88
CA LYS A 198 16.62 11.73 0.22
C LYS A 198 16.71 13.10 -0.46
N ALA A 199 15.63 13.56 -1.09
CA ALA A 199 15.56 14.91 -1.66
C ALA A 199 15.80 16.00 -0.59
N LEU A 200 15.20 15.85 0.60
CA LEU A 200 15.46 16.75 1.74
C LEU A 200 16.91 16.69 2.24
N GLN A 201 17.50 15.50 2.29
CA GLN A 201 18.92 15.33 2.66
C GLN A 201 19.82 16.05 1.65
N THR A 202 19.58 15.85 0.36
CA THR A 202 20.31 16.53 -0.72
C THR A 202 20.15 18.06 -0.64
N GLN A 203 18.93 18.54 -0.39
CA GLN A 203 18.69 19.97 -0.17
C GLN A 203 19.40 20.49 1.07
N SER A 204 19.48 19.70 2.15
CA SER A 204 20.22 20.05 3.36
C SER A 204 21.72 20.23 3.10
N GLU A 205 22.31 19.39 2.23
CA GLU A 205 23.71 19.52 1.78
C GLU A 205 23.90 20.82 0.97
N LYS A 206 23.02 21.10 0.01
CA LYS A 206 23.03 22.35 -0.78
C LYS A 206 22.93 23.59 0.13
N CYS A 207 22.12 23.54 1.21
CA CYS A 207 22.04 24.62 2.16
C CYS A 207 23.39 24.92 2.82
N VAL A 208 24.11 23.86 3.25
CA VAL A 208 25.44 23.99 3.86
C VAL A 208 26.45 24.55 2.88
N ASP A 209 26.48 24.06 1.65
CA ASP A 209 27.35 24.54 0.58
C ASP A 209 27.13 26.03 0.26
N ALA A 210 25.88 26.50 0.43
CA ALA A 210 25.50 27.89 0.29
C ALA A 210 25.71 28.73 1.57
N GLY A 211 26.32 28.18 2.62
CA GLY A 211 26.57 28.86 3.90
C GLY A 211 25.33 29.07 4.75
N LYS A 212 24.23 28.32 4.49
CA LYS A 212 22.99 28.35 5.25
C LYS A 212 22.91 27.23 6.27
N GLU A 213 21.96 27.31 7.21
CA GLU A 213 21.67 26.21 8.14
C GLU A 213 21.08 24.99 7.42
N LYS A 214 21.39 23.80 7.92
CA LYS A 214 20.79 22.54 7.44
C LYS A 214 19.27 22.55 7.56
N VAL A 215 18.59 21.84 6.67
CA VAL A 215 17.18 21.48 6.86
C VAL A 215 17.04 20.63 8.14
N LYS A 216 16.08 20.95 9.00
CA LYS A 216 15.78 20.19 10.22
C LYS A 216 14.80 19.07 9.86
N ILE A 217 15.31 18.02 9.22
CA ILE A 217 14.51 16.90 8.72
C ILE A 217 13.93 16.14 9.92
N GLN A 218 12.61 15.88 9.88
CA GLN A 218 11.85 15.13 10.89
C GLN A 218 11.25 13.88 10.21
N PRO A 219 11.94 12.72 10.23
CA PRO A 219 11.45 11.50 9.63
C PRO A 219 10.47 10.79 10.57
N PHE A 220 9.35 10.31 10.01
CA PHE A 220 8.30 9.55 10.69
C PHE A 220 8.18 8.16 10.10
N GLU A 221 7.57 7.24 10.82
CA GLU A 221 7.33 5.88 10.32
C GLU A 221 6.25 5.88 9.22
N ASN A 222 5.18 6.65 9.43
CA ASN A 222 4.06 6.78 8.52
C ASN A 222 3.93 8.22 7.99
N ASP A 223 3.43 8.36 6.78
CA ASP A 223 3.17 9.66 6.16
C ASP A 223 2.09 10.46 6.91
N THR A 224 1.07 9.81 7.46
CA THR A 224 0.02 10.44 8.28
C THR A 224 0.56 11.16 9.52
N GLU A 225 1.66 10.66 10.10
CA GLU A 225 2.36 11.32 11.21
C GLU A 225 3.09 12.59 10.73
N ALA A 226 3.75 12.53 9.56
CA ALA A 226 4.39 13.70 8.95
C ALA A 226 3.35 14.78 8.62
N GLN A 227 2.20 14.41 8.04
CA GLN A 227 1.08 15.32 7.78
C GLN A 227 0.57 15.98 9.08
N THR A 228 0.39 15.20 10.14
CA THR A 228 -0.02 15.71 11.47
C THR A 228 0.99 16.71 12.01
N ARG A 229 2.29 16.46 11.81
CA ARG A 229 3.36 17.35 12.23
C ARG A 229 3.32 18.70 11.52
N VAL A 230 3.06 18.71 10.22
CA VAL A 230 2.86 19.96 9.46
C VAL A 230 1.58 20.65 9.89
N LYS A 231 0.46 19.93 10.00
CA LYS A 231 -0.84 20.48 10.40
C LYS A 231 -0.79 21.18 11.77
N SER A 232 -0.03 20.62 12.71
CA SER A 232 0.16 21.21 14.05
C SER A 232 1.15 22.39 14.09
N GLY A 233 1.80 22.73 12.97
CA GLY A 233 2.82 23.77 12.91
C GLY A 233 4.19 23.34 13.49
N GLY A 234 4.38 22.06 13.78
CA GLY A 234 5.65 21.51 14.27
C GLY A 234 6.69 21.29 13.17
N ALA A 235 6.26 21.32 11.91
CA ALA A 235 7.09 21.49 10.73
C ALA A 235 6.46 22.58 9.83
N VAL A 236 7.29 23.30 9.07
CA VAL A 236 6.79 24.36 8.17
C VAL A 236 6.27 23.78 6.86
N ALA A 237 6.79 22.62 6.47
CA ALA A 237 6.42 21.90 5.26
C ALA A 237 6.53 20.38 5.46
N GLY A 238 5.82 19.65 4.63
CA GLY A 238 6.04 18.24 4.37
C GLY A 238 6.40 18.01 2.92
N VAL A 239 7.02 16.87 2.66
CA VAL A 239 7.41 16.45 1.30
C VAL A 239 6.83 15.07 1.04
N ASN A 240 6.22 14.90 -0.15
CA ASN A 240 5.47 13.72 -0.48
C ASN A 240 5.46 13.47 -1.99
N ASP A 241 4.97 12.32 -2.43
CA ASP A 241 4.68 12.11 -3.85
C ASP A 241 3.49 12.97 -4.31
N TYR A 242 3.58 13.48 -5.52
CA TYR A 242 2.62 14.45 -6.05
C TYR A 242 1.15 14.01 -5.96
N PRO A 243 0.74 12.78 -6.35
CA PRO A 243 -0.66 12.37 -6.24
C PRO A 243 -1.19 12.37 -4.80
N VAL A 244 -0.34 12.03 -3.83
CA VAL A 244 -0.67 12.04 -2.41
C VAL A 244 -0.80 13.47 -1.88
N ALA A 245 0.13 14.35 -2.25
CA ALA A 245 0.05 15.77 -1.90
C ALA A 245 -1.22 16.44 -2.49
N VAL A 246 -1.62 16.09 -3.72
CA VAL A 246 -2.86 16.57 -4.35
C VAL A 246 -4.09 16.08 -3.59
N ASP A 247 -4.16 14.80 -3.26
CA ASP A 247 -5.28 14.23 -2.50
C ASP A 247 -5.38 14.88 -1.10
N LEU A 248 -4.25 15.02 -0.43
CA LEU A 248 -4.12 15.69 0.86
C LEU A 248 -4.64 17.13 0.82
N ALA A 249 -4.19 17.93 -0.15
CA ALA A 249 -4.62 19.33 -0.31
C ALA A 249 -6.13 19.46 -0.61
N ARG A 250 -6.71 18.47 -1.30
CA ARG A 250 -8.14 18.45 -1.65
C ARG A 250 -9.05 17.98 -0.53
N LYS A 251 -8.61 17.00 0.26
CA LYS A 251 -9.49 16.28 1.20
C LYS A 251 -9.28 16.64 2.67
N ALA A 252 -8.05 16.93 3.09
CA ALA A 252 -7.76 17.17 4.49
C ALA A 252 -8.54 18.39 5.01
N ASP A 253 -9.37 18.18 6.04
CA ASP A 253 -10.30 19.17 6.60
C ASP A 253 -11.17 19.85 5.52
N GLY A 254 -11.65 19.08 4.54
CA GLY A 254 -12.45 19.63 3.43
C GLY A 254 -11.66 20.57 2.51
N GLY A 255 -10.34 20.37 2.37
CA GLY A 255 -9.45 21.21 1.55
C GLY A 255 -8.90 22.45 2.25
N ASN A 256 -9.06 22.53 3.58
CA ASN A 256 -8.63 23.70 4.37
C ASN A 256 -7.38 23.46 5.21
N ALA A 257 -6.80 22.25 5.19
CA ALA A 257 -5.63 21.96 6.01
C ALA A 257 -4.30 22.28 5.31
N PHE A 258 -4.19 22.00 4.03
CA PHE A 258 -2.92 22.06 3.30
C PHE A 258 -3.06 22.68 1.91
N GLU A 259 -1.94 23.10 1.37
CA GLU A 259 -1.78 23.46 -0.05
C GLU A 259 -0.40 23.01 -0.55
N ILE A 260 -0.31 22.75 -1.84
CA ILE A 260 0.95 22.41 -2.53
C ILE A 260 1.63 23.72 -2.91
N VAL A 261 2.96 23.75 -2.80
CA VAL A 261 3.78 24.87 -3.23
C VAL A 261 4.85 24.41 -4.22
N GLY A 262 5.17 25.27 -5.18
CA GLY A 262 6.11 24.96 -6.26
C GLY A 262 5.57 23.91 -7.24
N GLU A 263 6.48 23.44 -8.09
CA GLU A 263 6.22 22.36 -9.05
C GLU A 263 6.73 21.03 -8.49
N GLN A 264 6.19 19.92 -9.00
CA GLN A 264 6.76 18.61 -8.68
C GLN A 264 8.15 18.47 -9.32
N VAL A 265 9.05 17.81 -8.61
CA VAL A 265 10.43 17.57 -9.04
C VAL A 265 10.77 16.07 -9.00
N ASP A 266 11.86 15.69 -9.68
CA ASP A 266 12.43 14.35 -9.60
C ASP A 266 11.42 13.22 -9.90
N ALA A 267 10.60 13.39 -10.96
CA ALA A 267 9.64 12.36 -11.36
C ALA A 267 10.35 11.05 -11.72
N GLY A 268 9.86 9.96 -11.14
CA GLY A 268 10.36 8.61 -11.35
C GLY A 268 9.24 7.58 -11.38
N PRO A 269 9.49 6.38 -11.90
CA PRO A 269 8.50 5.32 -11.94
C PRO A 269 8.27 4.73 -10.55
N PHE A 270 7.00 4.40 -10.24
CA PHE A 270 6.65 3.47 -9.19
C PHE A 270 6.61 2.07 -9.75
N GLY A 271 7.21 1.12 -9.05
CA GLY A 271 7.29 -0.26 -9.47
C GLY A 271 6.81 -1.25 -8.43
N ILE A 272 6.27 -2.36 -8.91
CA ILE A 272 6.01 -3.56 -8.10
C ILE A 272 7.36 -4.23 -7.86
N ALA A 273 7.83 -4.22 -6.61
CA ALA A 273 9.10 -4.84 -6.24
C ALA A 273 8.96 -6.36 -6.15
N VAL A 274 9.90 -7.07 -6.75
CA VAL A 274 9.99 -8.54 -6.80
C VAL A 274 11.39 -8.98 -6.42
N ASN A 275 11.53 -10.08 -5.68
CA ASN A 275 12.85 -10.64 -5.40
C ASN A 275 13.57 -11.01 -6.72
N LYS A 276 14.83 -10.63 -6.85
CA LYS A 276 15.64 -10.81 -8.07
C LYS A 276 15.76 -12.26 -8.55
N ASP A 277 15.64 -13.21 -7.64
CA ASP A 277 15.70 -14.63 -7.99
C ASP A 277 14.38 -15.14 -8.62
N ASN A 278 13.31 -14.33 -8.58
CA ASN A 278 11.99 -14.71 -9.09
C ASN A 278 11.68 -14.04 -10.45
N LYS A 279 12.57 -14.23 -11.43
CA LYS A 279 12.42 -13.64 -12.78
C LYS A 279 11.11 -14.04 -13.47
N GLN A 280 10.62 -15.25 -13.22
CA GLN A 280 9.36 -15.70 -13.79
C GLN A 280 8.18 -14.85 -13.28
N LEU A 281 8.14 -14.52 -11.99
CA LEU A 281 7.11 -13.65 -11.43
C LEU A 281 7.22 -12.23 -11.99
N THR A 282 8.44 -11.69 -12.10
CA THR A 282 8.69 -10.36 -12.69
C THR A 282 8.10 -10.26 -14.10
N GLN A 283 8.37 -11.27 -14.94
CA GLN A 283 7.84 -11.31 -16.33
C GLN A 283 6.31 -11.53 -16.37
N ALA A 284 5.76 -12.32 -15.45
CA ALA A 284 4.31 -12.53 -15.37
C ALA A 284 3.58 -11.23 -14.99
N LEU A 285 4.14 -10.47 -14.02
CA LEU A 285 3.60 -9.18 -13.61
C LEU A 285 3.72 -8.12 -14.72
N GLU A 286 4.85 -8.04 -15.43
CA GLU A 286 4.99 -7.16 -16.59
C GLU A 286 3.93 -7.45 -17.64
N ALA A 287 3.71 -8.72 -17.97
CA ALA A 287 2.66 -9.12 -18.91
C ALA A 287 1.26 -8.75 -18.40
N ALA A 288 1.01 -8.87 -17.09
CA ALA A 288 -0.28 -8.54 -16.49
C ALA A 288 -0.54 -7.03 -16.48
N VAL A 289 0.47 -6.20 -16.15
CA VAL A 289 0.34 -4.72 -16.23
C VAL A 289 0.05 -4.30 -17.67
N ASN A 290 0.80 -4.83 -18.65
CA ASN A 290 0.53 -4.52 -20.05
C ASN A 290 -0.88 -4.96 -20.49
N ALA A 291 -1.37 -6.10 -20.04
CA ALA A 291 -2.70 -6.59 -20.38
C ALA A 291 -3.84 -5.69 -19.84
N ILE A 292 -3.69 -5.11 -18.63
CA ILE A 292 -4.70 -4.16 -18.11
C ILE A 292 -4.57 -2.77 -18.74
N ILE A 293 -3.40 -2.40 -19.25
CA ILE A 293 -3.21 -1.17 -20.04
C ILE A 293 -3.92 -1.33 -21.40
N GLU A 294 -3.69 -2.45 -22.09
CA GLU A 294 -4.23 -2.74 -23.41
C GLU A 294 -5.75 -2.82 -23.43
N ASP A 295 -6.39 -3.40 -22.41
CA ASP A 295 -7.85 -3.53 -22.38
C ASP A 295 -8.57 -2.33 -21.74
N GLY A 296 -7.82 -1.32 -21.27
CA GLY A 296 -8.35 -0.07 -20.72
C GLY A 296 -8.67 -0.10 -19.21
N THR A 297 -8.64 -1.26 -18.55
CA THR A 297 -8.89 -1.39 -17.11
C THR A 297 -7.98 -0.47 -16.28
N TYR A 298 -6.70 -0.37 -16.64
CA TYR A 298 -5.73 0.51 -16.00
C TYR A 298 -6.19 1.97 -16.01
N LYS A 299 -6.63 2.46 -17.17
CA LYS A 299 -7.12 3.84 -17.32
C LYS A 299 -8.36 4.11 -16.47
N GLU A 300 -9.30 3.15 -16.40
CA GLU A 300 -10.50 3.27 -15.57
C GLU A 300 -10.14 3.34 -14.08
N ILE A 301 -9.18 2.53 -13.62
CA ILE A 301 -8.68 2.58 -12.24
C ILE A 301 -8.08 3.96 -11.93
N LEU A 302 -7.20 4.47 -12.77
CA LEU A 302 -6.58 5.78 -12.54
C LEU A 302 -7.63 6.90 -12.52
N ALA A 303 -8.60 6.88 -13.43
CA ALA A 303 -9.70 7.85 -13.47
C ALA A 303 -10.57 7.80 -12.21
N LYS A 304 -10.86 6.61 -11.69
CA LYS A 304 -11.60 6.43 -10.42
C LYS A 304 -10.95 7.18 -9.26
N TRP A 305 -9.62 7.21 -9.22
CA TRP A 305 -8.85 7.81 -8.14
C TRP A 305 -8.34 9.22 -8.43
N GLY A 306 -8.53 9.76 -9.67
CA GLY A 306 -8.00 11.05 -10.09
C GLY A 306 -6.47 11.05 -10.19
N ALA A 307 -5.90 9.91 -10.61
CA ALA A 307 -4.46 9.64 -10.69
C ALA A 307 -3.94 9.54 -12.14
N GLU A 308 -4.71 10.04 -13.13
CA GLU A 308 -4.43 9.89 -14.57
C GLU A 308 -3.09 10.53 -14.97
N THR A 309 -2.63 11.54 -14.23
CA THR A 309 -1.37 12.25 -14.52
C THR A 309 -0.13 11.35 -14.37
N GLY A 310 -0.25 10.24 -13.64
CA GLY A 310 0.83 9.28 -13.47
C GLY A 310 0.74 8.07 -14.40
N ALA A 311 -0.17 8.08 -15.39
CA ALA A 311 -0.35 6.97 -16.32
C ALA A 311 0.91 6.70 -17.15
N ILE A 312 1.16 5.42 -17.38
CA ILE A 312 2.18 4.93 -18.31
C ILE A 312 1.54 4.24 -19.51
N ASP A 313 2.22 4.24 -20.65
CA ASP A 313 1.74 3.57 -21.86
C ASP A 313 2.13 2.10 -21.90
N LYS A 314 3.16 1.71 -21.16
CA LYS A 314 3.71 0.36 -21.13
C LYS A 314 4.50 0.11 -19.85
N ALA A 315 4.34 -1.08 -19.27
CA ALA A 315 5.18 -1.54 -18.17
C ALA A 315 6.63 -1.76 -18.64
N VAL A 316 7.59 -1.42 -17.77
CA VAL A 316 9.02 -1.61 -18.01
C VAL A 316 9.62 -2.30 -16.77
N ILE A 317 10.54 -3.23 -16.98
CA ILE A 317 11.30 -3.83 -15.88
C ILE A 317 12.53 -2.96 -15.62
N ASN A 318 12.68 -2.50 -14.35
CA ASN A 318 13.83 -1.71 -13.89
C ASN A 318 14.06 -0.43 -14.73
N GLY A 319 13.00 0.30 -15.05
CA GLY A 319 13.06 1.55 -15.84
C GLY A 319 13.63 2.74 -15.07
N GLY A 320 13.68 2.66 -13.73
CA GLY A 320 14.21 3.70 -12.85
C GLY A 320 15.72 3.89 -12.95
N LYS A 321 16.17 5.13 -12.68
CA LYS A 321 17.57 5.57 -12.82
C LYS A 321 18.31 5.60 -11.48
#